data_b23c9a5155ef5d07e187faae7d3f5e8c
#
_entry.id   b23c9a5155ef5d07e187faae7d3f5e8c
#
_cell.length_a   1.000
_cell.length_b   1.000
_cell.length_c   1.000
_cell.angle_alpha   90.00
_cell.angle_beta   90.00
_cell.angle_gamma   90.00
#
_symmetry.space_group_name_H-M   'P 1'
#
loop_
_entity.id
_entity.type
_entity.pdbx_description
1 polymer ?
#
loop_
_entity_poly.entity_id
_entity_poly.type
_entity_poly.pdbx_seq_one_letter_code
_entity_poly.pdbx_strand_id
1 'polypeptide(L)'
;MVQLPYTLGDNGGPDAKLADFVQHWNERYVTPRLIIATHEQMFREFEKRYGTTLPVVQGDFTPYWEDGAASTAWETALNRAASDRLIQGQTLWSMLGVPKYPASEYDAAWRNVAFFDEHTWGAHNSIEEPDLPFVKQQWEAKRKFALDADRQSREVLEAVLGDSSKADPAGKTIQVYNTNSWPRTDVVFLSPKQSSSGDRVFGPAGKPLWSQRLSTGELAVLVKNIPPFSAETLTVGEGNSDVHDAAKIEGNVLENDFVSVSINPNAGTITSLKSKKNGLEFVDLVRGGLDEYLYVSGTDAQKAQRLSNVHVRTKERGDLIVSVLVEGDAPGAKHYSSEIRLVEGIDRVDIVTNIDKVAVRQKEGVHIAFPFSIPDGQLRYDVPDGVVRPETDQLAGACKNFFSVQSWVDISNREIGVTWATANAPLVEIGEITAEKPWLKSIQPSSLIYSYAMNNYWHTNYKADQEGPVTFAYSIRPHAAFDATDAVQFGTERRQPLIVGVPDSPTQSHVPLMEVSSTRILVSSIKPATANSWLVHVYNPTPAPQVAGVRWRRGQPVTIRHSNASGEAGDPVHDFNLHAFDGRYFLVSKE
;
A
#
# COMPACT_ATOMS: atom_id res chain seq x y z
N MET A 1 29.27 -31.03 3.91
CA MET A 1 29.23 -30.34 2.62
C MET A 1 29.21 -28.84 2.90
N VAL A 2 29.95 -28.06 2.15
CA VAL A 2 30.02 -26.60 2.30
C VAL A 2 29.84 -26.00 0.91
N GLN A 3 28.99 -25.00 0.78
CA GLN A 3 28.90 -24.17 -0.41
C GLN A 3 29.87 -23.01 -0.28
N LEU A 4 30.62 -22.76 -1.32
CA LEU A 4 31.50 -21.62 -1.47
C LEU A 4 31.04 -20.85 -2.72
N PRO A 5 30.26 -19.78 -2.58
CA PRO A 5 30.05 -18.85 -3.67
C PRO A 5 31.41 -18.26 -4.06
N TYR A 6 31.80 -18.41 -5.32
CA TYR A 6 33.13 -17.98 -5.77
C TYR A 6 32.99 -16.96 -6.91
N THR A 7 33.43 -15.77 -6.63
CA THR A 7 33.58 -14.66 -7.59
C THR A 7 34.90 -13.95 -7.32
N LEU A 8 35.40 -13.16 -8.27
CA LEU A 8 36.62 -12.35 -8.09
C LEU A 8 36.42 -11.14 -7.15
N GLY A 9 35.24 -10.98 -6.59
CA GLY A 9 34.84 -9.92 -5.68
C GLY A 9 33.33 -9.74 -5.69
N ASP A 10 32.82 -8.81 -4.88
CA ASP A 10 31.42 -8.38 -4.93
C ASP A 10 31.14 -7.78 -6.32
N ASN A 11 30.08 -8.24 -6.98
CA ASN A 11 29.75 -7.90 -8.37
C ASN A 11 30.89 -8.24 -9.38
N GLY A 12 31.80 -9.10 -8.99
CA GLY A 12 32.92 -9.54 -9.84
C GLY A 12 32.48 -10.55 -10.90
N GLY A 13 33.23 -10.58 -11.98
CA GLY A 13 33.05 -11.56 -13.04
C GLY A 13 33.47 -12.98 -12.62
N PRO A 14 33.15 -14.02 -13.42
CA PRO A 14 33.60 -15.37 -13.18
C PRO A 14 35.12 -15.47 -13.33
N ASP A 15 35.73 -16.29 -12.49
CA ASP A 15 37.17 -16.62 -12.62
C ASP A 15 37.37 -17.71 -13.67
N ALA A 16 37.99 -17.36 -14.79
CA ALA A 16 38.28 -18.30 -15.87
C ALA A 16 39.23 -19.44 -15.45
N LYS A 17 39.99 -19.30 -14.37
CA LYS A 17 40.93 -20.31 -13.85
C LYS A 17 40.29 -21.26 -12.84
N LEU A 18 39.03 -21.06 -12.46
CA LEU A 18 38.37 -21.88 -11.44
C LEU A 18 38.31 -23.36 -11.83
N ALA A 19 38.02 -23.65 -13.09
CA ALA A 19 37.94 -25.03 -13.56
C ALA A 19 39.30 -25.76 -13.46
N ASP A 20 40.37 -25.10 -13.90
CA ASP A 20 41.73 -25.63 -13.82
C ASP A 20 42.18 -25.84 -12.37
N PHE A 21 41.85 -24.88 -11.50
CA PHE A 21 42.14 -24.99 -10.07
C PHE A 21 41.44 -26.21 -9.45
N VAL A 22 40.15 -26.40 -9.72
CA VAL A 22 39.37 -27.53 -9.20
C VAL A 22 39.91 -28.86 -9.73
N GLN A 23 40.29 -28.93 -11.01
CA GLN A 23 40.89 -30.12 -11.60
C GLN A 23 42.22 -30.47 -10.90
N HIS A 24 43.18 -29.55 -10.84
CA HIS A 24 44.48 -29.74 -10.21
C HIS A 24 44.37 -30.10 -8.72
N TRP A 25 43.40 -29.47 -8.01
CA TRP A 25 43.14 -29.83 -6.61
C TRP A 25 42.71 -31.29 -6.45
N ASN A 26 41.74 -31.73 -7.25
CA ASN A 26 41.18 -33.07 -7.18
C ASN A 26 42.16 -34.16 -7.66
N GLU A 27 43.12 -33.82 -8.50
CA GLU A 27 44.22 -34.70 -8.89
C GLU A 27 45.24 -34.90 -7.75
N ARG A 28 45.45 -33.85 -6.93
CA ARG A 28 46.44 -33.83 -5.85
C ARG A 28 45.91 -34.27 -4.50
N TYR A 29 44.64 -34.01 -4.22
CA TYR A 29 44.02 -34.23 -2.92
C TYR A 29 42.75 -35.08 -3.04
N VAL A 30 42.61 -36.07 -2.14
CA VAL A 30 41.42 -36.93 -2.05
C VAL A 30 40.30 -36.23 -1.25
N THR A 31 40.68 -35.45 -0.25
CA THR A 31 39.77 -34.78 0.67
C THR A 31 40.29 -33.39 1.04
N PRO A 32 39.48 -32.34 1.07
CA PRO A 32 38.10 -32.30 0.53
C PRO A 32 38.10 -32.37 -1.00
N ARG A 33 37.06 -32.98 -1.55
CA ARG A 33 36.81 -32.96 -3.00
C ARG A 33 36.05 -31.67 -3.37
N LEU A 34 36.52 -30.96 -4.39
CA LEU A 34 35.89 -29.79 -4.94
C LEU A 34 34.98 -30.16 -6.12
N ILE A 35 33.80 -29.57 -6.18
CA ILE A 35 32.83 -29.80 -7.26
C ILE A 35 32.30 -28.44 -7.70
N ILE A 36 32.43 -28.14 -9.00
CA ILE A 36 31.76 -27.00 -9.61
C ILE A 36 30.30 -27.42 -9.84
N ALA A 37 29.36 -26.67 -9.28
CA ALA A 37 27.94 -26.98 -9.36
C ALA A 37 27.12 -25.71 -9.51
N THR A 38 25.94 -25.82 -10.09
CA THR A 38 24.93 -24.76 -9.96
C THR A 38 24.37 -24.71 -8.53
N HIS A 39 23.80 -23.60 -8.15
CA HIS A 39 23.11 -23.48 -6.84
C HIS A 39 22.04 -24.57 -6.68
N GLU A 40 21.23 -24.80 -7.72
CA GLU A 40 20.19 -25.84 -7.71
C GLU A 40 20.77 -27.23 -7.44
N GLN A 41 21.85 -27.61 -8.13
CA GLN A 41 22.52 -28.92 -7.90
C GLN A 41 23.01 -29.04 -6.46
N MET A 42 23.60 -27.98 -5.94
CA MET A 42 24.08 -27.94 -4.55
C MET A 42 22.93 -28.09 -3.57
N PHE A 43 21.86 -27.32 -3.71
CA PHE A 43 20.69 -27.39 -2.81
C PHE A 43 20.02 -28.75 -2.86
N ARG A 44 19.79 -29.33 -4.05
CA ARG A 44 19.20 -30.68 -4.18
C ARG A 44 20.04 -31.75 -3.46
N GLU A 45 21.36 -31.70 -3.60
CA GLU A 45 22.24 -32.66 -2.93
C GLU A 45 22.32 -32.42 -1.42
N PHE A 46 22.20 -31.14 -0.99
CA PHE A 46 22.16 -30.77 0.42
C PHE A 46 20.86 -31.26 1.09
N GLU A 47 19.72 -30.99 0.48
CA GLU A 47 18.41 -31.46 0.95
C GLU A 47 18.36 -33.00 1.03
N LYS A 48 18.85 -33.68 0.03
CA LYS A 48 18.94 -35.16 0.02
C LYS A 48 19.72 -35.72 1.22
N ARG A 49 20.77 -35.03 1.65
CA ARG A 49 21.63 -35.49 2.76
C ARG A 49 21.15 -35.04 4.12
N TYR A 50 20.64 -33.85 4.22
CA TYR A 50 20.41 -33.15 5.50
C TYR A 50 18.98 -32.64 5.69
N GLY A 51 18.12 -32.70 4.69
CA GLY A 51 16.80 -32.07 4.70
C GLY A 51 15.93 -32.41 5.92
N THR A 52 16.01 -33.67 6.39
CA THR A 52 15.27 -34.13 7.57
C THR A 52 15.84 -33.63 8.90
N THR A 53 17.04 -33.08 8.91
CA THR A 53 17.75 -32.62 10.12
C THR A 53 17.87 -31.09 10.19
N LEU A 54 17.42 -30.37 9.16
CA LEU A 54 17.47 -28.92 9.12
C LEU A 54 16.44 -28.34 10.10
N PRO A 55 16.82 -27.33 10.89
CA PRO A 55 15.83 -26.59 11.67
C PRO A 55 14.90 -25.80 10.74
N VAL A 56 13.61 -25.83 11.05
CA VAL A 56 12.64 -24.96 10.38
C VAL A 56 12.59 -23.64 11.15
N VAL A 57 12.82 -22.54 10.45
CA VAL A 57 12.71 -21.19 10.98
C VAL A 57 11.53 -20.50 10.31
N GLN A 58 10.64 -19.93 11.13
CA GLN A 58 9.47 -19.16 10.68
C GLN A 58 9.49 -17.79 11.35
N GLY A 59 9.04 -16.78 10.63
CA GLY A 59 8.96 -15.42 11.11
C GLY A 59 9.34 -14.41 10.04
N ASP A 60 9.12 -13.14 10.35
CA ASP A 60 9.60 -12.03 9.53
C ASP A 60 11.11 -11.86 9.73
N PHE A 61 11.87 -11.80 8.63
CA PHE A 61 13.32 -11.61 8.65
C PHE A 61 13.74 -10.16 8.86
N THR A 62 12.80 -9.25 8.81
CA THR A 62 12.91 -7.80 8.89
C THR A 62 13.78 -7.13 7.83
N PRO A 63 13.43 -5.91 7.44
CA PRO A 63 14.20 -5.14 6.47
C PRO A 63 15.55 -4.69 7.04
N TYR A 64 16.50 -4.48 6.15
CA TYR A 64 17.77 -3.85 6.48
C TYR A 64 18.15 -2.76 5.49
N TRP A 65 17.94 -2.99 4.20
CA TRP A 65 18.24 -2.03 3.13
C TRP A 65 17.00 -1.31 2.58
N GLU A 66 15.83 -1.69 3.04
CA GLU A 66 14.54 -1.14 2.58
C GLU A 66 14.33 0.32 3.00
N ASP A 67 15.12 0.86 3.95
CA ASP A 67 15.08 2.29 4.28
C ASP A 67 15.49 3.18 3.10
N GLY A 68 16.16 2.65 2.10
CA GLY A 68 16.36 3.28 0.80
C GLY A 68 15.06 3.66 0.08
N ALA A 69 13.93 3.03 0.37
CA ALA A 69 12.62 3.42 -0.15
C ALA A 69 12.25 4.85 0.26
N ALA A 70 12.65 5.30 1.45
CA ALA A 70 12.45 6.68 1.89
C ALA A 70 13.49 7.67 1.34
N SER A 71 14.58 7.20 0.71
CA SER A 71 15.55 8.05 -0.01
C SER A 71 15.05 8.47 -1.41
N THR A 72 13.95 7.88 -1.86
CA THR A 72 13.32 8.09 -3.17
C THR A 72 11.80 8.07 -3.03
N ALA A 73 11.30 8.82 -2.06
CA ALA A 73 9.91 8.76 -1.60
C ALA A 73 8.89 8.99 -2.75
N TRP A 74 9.18 9.90 -3.68
CA TRP A 74 8.29 10.16 -4.82
C TRP A 74 8.21 8.96 -5.77
N GLU A 75 9.35 8.42 -6.17
CA GLU A 75 9.42 7.26 -7.07
C GLU A 75 8.84 6.00 -6.40
N THR A 76 9.08 5.82 -5.10
CA THR A 76 8.48 4.75 -4.30
C THR A 76 6.96 4.86 -4.27
N ALA A 77 6.41 6.06 -4.08
CA ALA A 77 4.97 6.30 -4.12
C ALA A 77 4.37 5.96 -5.49
N LEU A 78 5.03 6.35 -6.58
CA LEU A 78 4.60 6.01 -7.95
C LEU A 78 4.61 4.50 -8.20
N ASN A 79 5.67 3.81 -7.79
CA ASN A 79 5.81 2.36 -7.98
C ASN A 79 4.76 1.56 -7.20
N ARG A 80 4.52 1.94 -5.94
CA ARG A 80 3.45 1.34 -5.12
C ARG A 80 2.08 1.55 -5.74
N ALA A 81 1.76 2.77 -6.16
CA ALA A 81 0.50 3.07 -6.83
C ALA A 81 0.35 2.33 -8.18
N ALA A 82 1.45 2.13 -8.91
CA ALA A 82 1.46 1.33 -10.15
C ALA A 82 1.14 -0.14 -9.87
N SER A 83 1.77 -0.75 -8.86
CA SER A 83 1.50 -2.13 -8.44
C SER A 83 0.02 -2.34 -8.10
N ASP A 84 -0.56 -1.48 -7.26
CA ASP A 84 -1.98 -1.57 -6.89
C ASP A 84 -2.90 -1.39 -8.09
N ARG A 85 -2.59 -0.45 -8.98
CA ARG A 85 -3.36 -0.17 -10.20
C ARG A 85 -3.32 -1.34 -11.18
N LEU A 86 -2.19 -2.03 -11.29
CA LEU A 86 -2.07 -3.26 -12.11
C LEU A 86 -2.96 -4.38 -11.57
N ILE A 87 -2.99 -4.61 -10.25
CA ILE A 87 -3.87 -5.60 -9.62
C ILE A 87 -5.34 -5.26 -9.88
N GLN A 88 -5.74 -4.00 -9.63
CA GLN A 88 -7.11 -3.55 -9.89
C GLN A 88 -7.48 -3.64 -11.38
N GLY A 89 -6.57 -3.27 -12.27
CA GLY A 89 -6.77 -3.35 -13.72
C GLY A 89 -6.97 -4.79 -14.19
N GLN A 90 -6.16 -5.75 -13.73
CA GLN A 90 -6.32 -7.18 -14.05
C GLN A 90 -7.65 -7.73 -13.55
N THR A 91 -8.05 -7.34 -12.34
CA THR A 91 -9.35 -7.71 -11.78
C THR A 91 -10.49 -7.12 -12.63
N LEU A 92 -10.37 -5.86 -13.04
CA LEU A 92 -11.37 -5.19 -13.87
C LEU A 92 -11.49 -5.83 -15.27
N TRP A 93 -10.38 -6.20 -15.92
CA TRP A 93 -10.39 -7.00 -17.16
C TRP A 93 -11.17 -8.30 -16.98
N SER A 94 -10.98 -8.97 -15.84
CA SER A 94 -11.72 -10.20 -15.52
C SER A 94 -13.22 -9.93 -15.30
N MET A 95 -13.55 -8.84 -14.60
CA MET A 95 -14.93 -8.43 -14.32
C MET A 95 -15.69 -8.04 -15.59
N LEU A 96 -15.06 -7.31 -16.49
CA LEU A 96 -15.71 -6.80 -17.70
C LEU A 96 -15.74 -7.81 -18.84
N GLY A 97 -14.88 -8.83 -18.78
CA GLY A 97 -14.78 -9.85 -19.83
C GLY A 97 -14.38 -9.27 -21.20
N VAL A 98 -13.64 -8.17 -21.20
CA VAL A 98 -13.20 -7.50 -22.43
C VAL A 98 -12.28 -8.42 -23.22
N PRO A 99 -12.50 -8.61 -24.53
CA PRO A 99 -11.60 -9.42 -25.37
C PRO A 99 -10.20 -8.82 -25.45
N LYS A 100 -9.20 -9.67 -25.69
CA LYS A 100 -7.80 -9.28 -25.94
C LYS A 100 -7.14 -8.61 -24.73
N TYR A 101 -7.15 -9.30 -23.59
CA TYR A 101 -6.35 -8.91 -22.44
C TYR A 101 -4.89 -8.64 -22.86
N PRO A 102 -4.34 -7.43 -22.56
CA PRO A 102 -3.02 -7.02 -23.04
C PRO A 102 -1.92 -7.58 -22.12
N ALA A 103 -1.69 -8.90 -22.20
CA ALA A 103 -0.77 -9.60 -21.31
C ALA A 103 0.67 -9.06 -21.38
N SER A 104 1.15 -8.75 -22.61
CA SER A 104 2.51 -8.22 -22.83
C SER A 104 2.72 -6.85 -22.20
N GLU A 105 1.71 -5.99 -22.22
CA GLU A 105 1.73 -4.66 -21.61
C GLU A 105 1.73 -4.76 -20.07
N TYR A 106 0.93 -5.68 -19.51
CA TYR A 106 0.98 -5.99 -18.08
C TYR A 106 2.34 -6.56 -17.66
N ASP A 107 2.91 -7.50 -18.42
CA ASP A 107 4.22 -8.07 -18.14
C ASP A 107 5.33 -7.01 -18.20
N ALA A 108 5.26 -6.06 -19.14
CA ALA A 108 6.19 -4.95 -19.22
C ALA A 108 6.08 -4.02 -18.03
N ALA A 109 4.86 -3.69 -17.60
CA ALA A 109 4.61 -2.83 -16.44
C ALA A 109 5.06 -3.50 -15.14
N TRP A 110 4.74 -4.77 -14.91
CA TRP A 110 5.20 -5.55 -13.76
C TRP A 110 6.71 -5.70 -13.70
N ARG A 111 7.37 -5.84 -14.86
CA ARG A 111 8.83 -5.87 -14.94
C ARG A 111 9.44 -4.55 -14.45
N ASN A 112 8.86 -3.42 -14.80
CA ASN A 112 9.31 -2.11 -14.34
C ASN A 112 9.09 -1.94 -12.84
N VAL A 113 7.95 -2.40 -12.29
CA VAL A 113 7.73 -2.45 -10.83
C VAL A 113 8.84 -3.25 -10.16
N ALA A 114 9.10 -4.47 -10.62
CA ALA A 114 10.10 -5.35 -10.01
C ALA A 114 11.53 -4.81 -10.12
N PHE A 115 11.90 -4.16 -11.24
CA PHE A 115 13.22 -3.55 -11.40
C PHE A 115 13.40 -2.30 -10.55
N PHE A 116 12.32 -1.56 -10.27
CA PHE A 116 12.39 -0.48 -9.29
C PHE A 116 12.61 -1.02 -7.87
N ASP A 117 11.93 -2.11 -7.49
CA ASP A 117 12.05 -2.75 -6.17
C ASP A 117 13.36 -3.53 -5.99
N GLU A 118 14.18 -3.67 -7.04
CA GLU A 118 15.54 -4.19 -6.92
C GLU A 118 16.33 -3.31 -5.95
N HIS A 119 17.17 -3.95 -5.11
CA HIS A 119 17.65 -3.45 -3.82
C HIS A 119 18.46 -2.16 -3.80
N THR A 120 18.97 -1.62 -4.95
CA THR A 120 19.80 -0.41 -4.94
C THR A 120 19.50 0.57 -6.07
N TRP A 121 19.88 1.84 -5.84
CA TRP A 121 19.72 2.93 -6.79
C TRP A 121 21.00 3.28 -7.55
N GLY A 122 22.14 2.80 -7.13
CA GLY A 122 23.40 3.14 -7.75
C GLY A 122 24.57 2.29 -7.23
N ALA A 123 25.76 2.56 -7.75
CA ALA A 123 27.00 1.90 -7.36
C ALA A 123 27.57 2.47 -6.04
N HIS A 124 28.70 1.89 -5.62
CA HIS A 124 29.41 2.24 -4.39
C HIS A 124 29.74 3.74 -4.24
N ASN A 125 29.96 4.45 -5.33
CA ASN A 125 30.30 5.88 -5.33
C ASN A 125 29.09 6.83 -5.43
N SER A 126 27.88 6.29 -5.34
CA SER A 126 26.63 7.05 -5.51
C SER A 126 26.49 8.22 -4.50
N ILE A 127 27.01 8.05 -3.29
CA ILE A 127 26.98 9.09 -2.23
C ILE A 127 28.22 9.97 -2.25
N GLU A 128 29.41 9.39 -2.44
CA GLU A 128 30.68 10.11 -2.36
C GLU A 128 30.92 10.98 -3.59
N GLU A 129 30.46 10.55 -4.77
CA GLU A 129 30.67 11.24 -6.04
C GLU A 129 29.36 11.45 -6.82
N PRO A 130 28.32 12.05 -6.20
CA PRO A 130 26.95 12.09 -6.74
C PRO A 130 26.84 12.90 -8.05
N ASP A 131 27.84 13.74 -8.36
CA ASP A 131 27.85 14.60 -9.55
C ASP A 131 28.50 13.95 -10.77
N LEU A 132 29.09 12.77 -10.63
CA LEU A 132 29.63 12.05 -11.78
C LEU A 132 28.52 11.73 -12.81
N PRO A 133 28.77 11.90 -14.10
CA PRO A 133 27.81 11.55 -15.16
C PRO A 133 27.34 10.09 -15.05
N PHE A 134 28.22 9.17 -14.70
CA PHE A 134 27.91 7.76 -14.49
C PHE A 134 26.89 7.56 -13.37
N VAL A 135 27.06 8.21 -12.21
CA VAL A 135 26.13 8.13 -11.08
C VAL A 135 24.76 8.70 -11.45
N LYS A 136 24.72 9.87 -12.10
CA LYS A 136 23.47 10.49 -12.56
C LYS A 136 22.73 9.62 -13.58
N GLN A 137 23.44 8.95 -14.47
CA GLN A 137 22.84 8.01 -15.44
C GLN A 137 22.22 6.79 -14.74
N GLN A 138 22.85 6.27 -13.68
CA GLN A 138 22.28 5.18 -12.91
C GLN A 138 21.01 5.62 -12.17
N TRP A 139 21.01 6.79 -11.54
CA TRP A 139 19.82 7.32 -10.88
C TRP A 139 18.67 7.54 -11.87
N GLU A 140 18.97 8.06 -13.05
CA GLU A 140 17.94 8.26 -14.09
C GLU A 140 17.40 6.93 -14.62
N ALA A 141 18.26 5.92 -14.82
CA ALA A 141 17.84 4.60 -15.25
C ALA A 141 16.91 3.95 -14.21
N LYS A 142 17.25 4.04 -12.92
CA LYS A 142 16.43 3.50 -11.82
C LYS A 142 15.09 4.23 -11.69
N ARG A 143 15.13 5.57 -11.71
CA ARG A 143 13.93 6.42 -11.70
C ARG A 143 12.99 6.09 -12.85
N LYS A 144 13.53 5.84 -14.05
CA LYS A 144 12.74 5.52 -15.23
C LYS A 144 11.85 4.28 -15.03
N PHE A 145 12.27 3.28 -14.25
CA PHE A 145 11.43 2.12 -13.96
C PHE A 145 10.15 2.53 -13.23
N ALA A 146 10.22 3.37 -12.21
CA ALA A 146 9.02 3.85 -11.50
C ALA A 146 8.11 4.71 -12.41
N LEU A 147 8.70 5.59 -13.23
CA LEU A 147 7.94 6.43 -14.17
C LEU A 147 7.25 5.60 -15.26
N ASP A 148 7.95 4.60 -15.81
CA ASP A 148 7.37 3.71 -16.82
C ASP A 148 6.30 2.80 -16.21
N ALA A 149 6.49 2.30 -14.99
CA ALA A 149 5.47 1.53 -14.27
C ALA A 149 4.21 2.37 -14.03
N ASP A 150 4.34 3.60 -13.55
CA ASP A 150 3.20 4.51 -13.35
C ASP A 150 2.45 4.79 -14.65
N ARG A 151 3.17 5.18 -15.72
CA ARG A 151 2.57 5.45 -17.02
C ARG A 151 1.87 4.21 -17.59
N GLN A 152 2.57 3.07 -17.66
CA GLN A 152 2.03 1.84 -18.26
C GLN A 152 0.84 1.29 -17.48
N SER A 153 0.87 1.34 -16.14
CA SER A 153 -0.27 0.91 -15.32
C SER A 153 -1.51 1.77 -15.53
N ARG A 154 -1.35 3.09 -15.79
CA ARG A 154 -2.46 3.97 -16.18
C ARG A 154 -3.00 3.60 -17.56
N GLU A 155 -2.13 3.41 -18.54
CA GLU A 155 -2.50 3.05 -19.92
C GLU A 155 -3.32 1.74 -19.98
N VAL A 156 -2.89 0.68 -19.25
CA VAL A 156 -3.65 -0.58 -19.24
C VAL A 156 -4.96 -0.48 -18.44
N LEU A 157 -5.04 0.38 -17.41
CA LEU A 157 -6.28 0.66 -16.71
C LEU A 157 -7.26 1.46 -17.59
N GLU A 158 -6.79 2.51 -18.25
CA GLU A 158 -7.59 3.29 -19.19
C GLU A 158 -8.10 2.44 -20.36
N ALA A 159 -7.28 1.53 -20.85
CA ALA A 159 -7.69 0.59 -21.93
C ALA A 159 -8.87 -0.30 -21.54
N VAL A 160 -9.01 -0.70 -20.29
CA VAL A 160 -10.13 -1.52 -19.81
C VAL A 160 -11.36 -0.67 -19.49
N LEU A 161 -11.19 0.58 -19.06
CA LEU A 161 -12.29 1.50 -18.75
C LEU A 161 -12.96 2.08 -20.01
N GLY A 162 -12.35 1.89 -21.19
CA GLY A 162 -12.81 2.48 -22.44
C GLY A 162 -12.40 3.95 -22.59
N ASP A 163 -12.61 4.47 -23.78
CA ASP A 163 -12.27 5.86 -24.10
C ASP A 163 -13.27 6.82 -23.45
N SER A 164 -12.86 7.47 -22.37
CA SER A 164 -13.68 8.48 -21.69
C SER A 164 -14.09 9.66 -22.57
N SER A 165 -13.50 9.80 -23.78
CA SER A 165 -13.91 10.80 -24.77
C SER A 165 -15.19 10.40 -25.51
N LYS A 166 -15.54 9.09 -25.52
CA LYS A 166 -16.78 8.55 -26.06
C LYS A 166 -17.93 8.53 -25.06
N ALA A 167 -17.70 9.07 -23.86
CA ALA A 167 -18.69 9.23 -22.83
C ALA A 167 -19.95 9.94 -23.39
N ASP A 168 -21.09 9.61 -22.79
CA ASP A 168 -22.34 10.36 -22.99
C ASP A 168 -22.02 11.86 -23.08
N PRO A 169 -22.23 12.53 -24.22
CA PRO A 169 -21.95 13.95 -24.38
C PRO A 169 -22.61 14.83 -23.32
N ALA A 170 -23.66 14.30 -22.67
CA ALA A 170 -24.37 14.95 -21.57
C ALA A 170 -23.69 14.72 -20.20
N GLY A 171 -22.64 13.89 -20.09
CA GLY A 171 -21.93 13.63 -18.81
C GLY A 171 -22.83 13.08 -17.70
N LYS A 172 -23.89 12.34 -18.06
CA LYS A 172 -24.94 11.97 -17.12
C LYS A 172 -24.75 10.62 -16.45
N THR A 173 -24.03 9.69 -17.09
CA THR A 173 -23.93 8.31 -16.61
C THR A 173 -22.49 7.94 -16.29
N ILE A 174 -22.25 7.42 -15.10
CA ILE A 174 -20.94 7.03 -14.57
C ILE A 174 -21.04 5.64 -13.97
N GLN A 175 -19.99 4.85 -14.07
CA GLN A 175 -19.86 3.61 -13.34
C GLN A 175 -18.80 3.70 -12.26
N VAL A 176 -19.11 3.10 -11.10
CA VAL A 176 -18.18 2.94 -9.97
C VAL A 176 -17.95 1.46 -9.76
N TYR A 177 -16.70 1.04 -9.89
CA TYR A 177 -16.29 -0.35 -9.80
C TYR A 177 -15.67 -0.67 -8.44
N ASN A 178 -16.11 -1.77 -7.84
CA ASN A 178 -15.48 -2.40 -6.70
C ASN A 178 -14.67 -3.62 -7.19
N THR A 179 -13.36 -3.54 -7.10
CA THR A 179 -12.43 -4.62 -7.50
C THR A 179 -12.02 -5.52 -6.33
N ASN A 180 -12.56 -5.33 -5.13
CA ASN A 180 -12.26 -6.12 -3.94
C ASN A 180 -13.30 -7.22 -3.70
N SER A 181 -12.95 -8.20 -2.85
CA SER A 181 -13.80 -9.37 -2.53
C SER A 181 -14.83 -9.12 -1.42
N TRP A 182 -15.01 -7.87 -0.99
CA TRP A 182 -15.98 -7.47 0.04
C TRP A 182 -16.79 -6.24 -0.41
N PRO A 183 -17.98 -6.02 0.19
CA PRO A 183 -18.76 -4.82 -0.12
C PRO A 183 -18.02 -3.55 0.29
N ARG A 184 -18.08 -2.52 -0.55
CA ARG A 184 -17.40 -1.24 -0.31
C ARG A 184 -18.37 -0.11 -0.09
N THR A 185 -18.10 0.70 0.94
CA THR A 185 -18.66 2.03 1.14
C THR A 185 -17.51 3.02 1.15
N ASP A 186 -17.50 3.97 0.22
CA ASP A 186 -16.46 4.99 0.15
C ASP A 186 -16.93 6.22 -0.62
N VAL A 187 -16.14 7.31 -0.56
CA VAL A 187 -16.35 8.48 -1.38
C VAL A 187 -15.60 8.34 -2.70
N VAL A 188 -16.25 8.66 -3.81
CA VAL A 188 -15.63 8.80 -5.12
C VAL A 188 -15.64 10.25 -5.56
N PHE A 189 -14.64 10.64 -6.35
CA PHE A 189 -14.48 12.00 -6.84
C PHE A 189 -14.68 12.03 -8.35
N LEU A 190 -15.70 12.77 -8.80
CA LEU A 190 -16.00 12.97 -10.20
C LEU A 190 -15.33 14.26 -10.66
N SER A 191 -14.59 14.20 -11.76
CA SER A 191 -14.02 15.40 -12.36
C SER A 191 -15.09 16.41 -12.75
N PRO A 192 -14.75 17.70 -12.92
CA PRO A 192 -15.69 18.70 -13.41
C PRO A 192 -16.37 18.32 -14.73
N LYS A 193 -15.66 17.59 -15.61
CA LYS A 193 -16.21 17.09 -16.88
C LYS A 193 -17.27 15.99 -16.63
N GLN A 194 -16.97 15.03 -15.75
CA GLN A 194 -17.90 13.92 -15.40
C GLN A 194 -19.14 14.40 -14.65
N SER A 195 -19.07 15.54 -13.96
CA SER A 195 -20.16 16.13 -13.18
C SER A 195 -20.67 17.45 -13.75
N SER A 196 -20.51 17.66 -15.08
CA SER A 196 -20.92 18.91 -15.72
C SER A 196 -22.43 19.14 -15.75
N SER A 197 -23.24 18.08 -15.57
CA SER A 197 -24.71 18.16 -15.52
C SER A 197 -25.27 18.75 -14.21
N GLY A 198 -24.48 18.79 -13.13
CA GLY A 198 -24.88 19.35 -11.84
C GLY A 198 -24.28 18.62 -10.65
N ASP A 199 -24.85 18.87 -9.46
CA ASP A 199 -24.32 18.35 -8.19
C ASP A 199 -25.19 17.25 -7.58
N ARG A 200 -26.36 16.98 -8.16
CA ARG A 200 -27.26 15.92 -7.70
C ARG A 200 -26.92 14.59 -8.34
N VAL A 201 -26.74 13.57 -7.52
CA VAL A 201 -26.35 12.23 -8.00
C VAL A 201 -27.40 11.21 -7.57
N PHE A 202 -27.75 10.32 -8.49
CA PHE A 202 -28.67 9.21 -8.26
C PHE A 202 -27.95 7.89 -8.47
N GLY A 203 -28.17 6.96 -7.54
CA GLY A 203 -27.78 5.57 -7.65
C GLY A 203 -28.84 4.71 -8.34
N PRO A 204 -28.77 3.37 -8.23
CA PRO A 204 -29.73 2.44 -8.77
C PRO A 204 -31.18 2.78 -8.36
N ALA A 205 -32.13 2.53 -9.26
CA ALA A 205 -33.55 2.84 -9.06
C ALA A 205 -33.85 4.30 -8.76
N GLY A 206 -32.98 5.24 -9.12
CA GLY A 206 -33.16 6.66 -8.93
C GLY A 206 -33.05 7.14 -7.47
N LYS A 207 -32.44 6.35 -6.60
CA LYS A 207 -32.21 6.72 -5.20
C LYS A 207 -31.17 7.86 -5.13
N PRO A 208 -31.46 9.00 -4.49
CA PRO A 208 -30.48 10.08 -4.34
C PRO A 208 -29.31 9.62 -3.48
N LEU A 209 -28.10 10.01 -3.87
CA LEU A 209 -26.84 9.79 -3.16
C LEU A 209 -26.34 11.11 -2.60
N TRP A 210 -25.61 11.04 -1.51
CA TRP A 210 -24.96 12.21 -0.93
C TRP A 210 -23.80 12.65 -1.80
N SER A 211 -23.81 13.93 -2.16
CA SER A 211 -22.77 14.53 -3.00
C SER A 211 -22.45 15.95 -2.55
N GLN A 212 -21.25 16.42 -2.87
CA GLN A 212 -20.79 17.76 -2.54
C GLN A 212 -19.79 18.25 -3.58
N ARG A 213 -20.00 19.44 -4.13
CA ARG A 213 -19.02 20.13 -4.96
C ARG A 213 -17.91 20.67 -4.07
N LEU A 214 -16.66 20.26 -4.35
CA LEU A 214 -15.48 20.70 -3.62
C LEU A 214 -14.90 22.00 -4.18
N SER A 215 -14.07 22.65 -3.38
CA SER A 215 -13.32 23.86 -3.78
C SER A 215 -12.40 23.64 -4.98
N THR A 216 -12.00 22.40 -5.27
CA THR A 216 -11.24 21.98 -6.47
C THR A 216 -12.08 21.92 -7.74
N GLY A 217 -13.41 21.98 -7.61
CA GLY A 217 -14.37 21.78 -8.70
C GLY A 217 -14.78 20.32 -8.93
N GLU A 218 -14.17 19.36 -8.24
CA GLU A 218 -14.59 17.96 -8.24
C GLU A 218 -15.91 17.77 -7.49
N LEU A 219 -16.71 16.79 -7.88
CA LEU A 219 -17.91 16.39 -7.16
C LEU A 219 -17.63 15.13 -6.36
N ALA A 220 -17.58 15.23 -5.05
CA ALA A 220 -17.52 14.10 -4.14
C ALA A 220 -18.89 13.42 -4.06
N VAL A 221 -18.92 12.08 -4.10
CA VAL A 221 -20.15 11.28 -4.02
C VAL A 221 -19.94 10.12 -3.07
N LEU A 222 -20.78 9.99 -2.04
CA LEU A 222 -20.75 8.83 -1.15
C LEU A 222 -21.53 7.67 -1.78
N VAL A 223 -20.82 6.60 -2.11
CA VAL A 223 -21.41 5.32 -2.56
C VAL A 223 -21.40 4.32 -1.43
N LYS A 224 -22.48 3.54 -1.30
CA LYS A 224 -22.67 2.63 -0.16
C LYS A 224 -22.91 1.19 -0.61
N ASN A 225 -22.18 0.25 0.01
CA ASN A 225 -22.39 -1.19 -0.15
C ASN A 225 -22.30 -1.70 -1.60
N ILE A 226 -21.38 -1.15 -2.40
CA ILE A 226 -21.11 -1.73 -3.73
C ILE A 226 -20.65 -3.18 -3.54
N PRO A 227 -21.36 -4.16 -4.12
CA PRO A 227 -21.03 -5.58 -3.91
C PRO A 227 -19.61 -5.93 -4.38
N PRO A 228 -19.03 -7.05 -3.89
CA PRO A 228 -17.71 -7.49 -4.33
C PRO A 228 -17.66 -7.74 -5.84
N PHE A 229 -16.54 -7.39 -6.47
CA PHE A 229 -16.29 -7.61 -7.91
C PHE A 229 -17.47 -7.21 -8.80
N SER A 230 -18.03 -6.04 -8.52
CA SER A 230 -19.21 -5.52 -9.24
C SER A 230 -19.07 -4.04 -9.55
N ALA A 231 -20.05 -3.51 -10.26
CA ALA A 231 -20.13 -2.09 -10.57
C ALA A 231 -21.52 -1.54 -10.22
N GLU A 232 -21.57 -0.27 -9.89
CA GLU A 232 -22.79 0.49 -9.69
C GLU A 232 -22.87 1.66 -10.68
N THR A 233 -24.03 1.83 -11.31
CA THR A 233 -24.27 2.92 -12.24
C THR A 233 -24.85 4.11 -11.51
N LEU A 234 -24.20 5.26 -11.63
CA LEU A 234 -24.65 6.54 -11.11
C LEU A 234 -25.14 7.44 -12.23
N THR A 235 -26.14 8.28 -11.95
CA THR A 235 -26.63 9.33 -12.86
C THR A 235 -26.42 10.68 -12.21
N VAL A 236 -25.73 11.58 -12.90
CA VAL A 236 -25.54 12.98 -12.48
C VAL A 236 -26.65 13.82 -13.10
N GLY A 237 -27.36 14.60 -12.28
CA GLY A 237 -28.48 15.42 -12.69
C GLY A 237 -28.34 16.86 -12.21
N GLU A 238 -29.25 17.72 -12.70
CA GLU A 238 -29.34 19.12 -12.30
C GLU A 238 -29.79 19.29 -10.85
N GLY A 239 -29.39 20.39 -10.23
CA GLY A 239 -29.77 20.78 -8.87
C GLY A 239 -28.68 20.47 -7.84
N ASN A 240 -28.98 20.82 -6.59
CA ASN A 240 -28.06 20.65 -5.46
C ASN A 240 -28.20 19.25 -4.83
N SER A 241 -27.20 18.85 -4.08
CA SER A 241 -27.21 17.64 -3.24
C SER A 241 -28.37 17.67 -2.24
N ASP A 242 -28.85 16.48 -1.86
CA ASP A 242 -29.92 16.29 -0.85
C ASP A 242 -29.35 16.02 0.57
N VAL A 243 -28.06 16.30 0.83
CA VAL A 243 -27.43 16.14 2.16
C VAL A 243 -27.73 17.35 3.01
N HIS A 244 -28.08 17.14 4.28
CA HIS A 244 -28.31 18.20 5.24
C HIS A 244 -27.81 17.82 6.64
N ASP A 245 -27.18 18.79 7.34
CA ASP A 245 -26.78 18.70 8.76
C ASP A 245 -25.94 17.51 9.18
N ALA A 246 -25.06 17.03 8.29
CA ALA A 246 -24.24 15.83 8.53
C ALA A 246 -22.84 16.18 9.10
N ALA A 247 -21.80 16.25 8.26
CA ALA A 247 -20.48 16.63 8.73
C ALA A 247 -20.41 18.10 9.15
N LYS A 248 -19.66 18.41 10.23
CA LYS A 248 -19.59 19.77 10.80
C LYS A 248 -18.15 20.21 11.02
N ILE A 249 -17.93 21.50 10.89
CA ILE A 249 -16.68 22.15 11.27
C ILE A 249 -16.98 23.43 12.04
N GLU A 250 -16.53 23.49 13.29
CA GLU A 250 -16.66 24.66 14.17
C GLU A 250 -15.28 25.05 14.70
N GLY A 251 -14.78 26.22 14.27
CA GLY A 251 -13.40 26.60 14.56
C GLY A 251 -12.41 25.57 14.01
N ASN A 252 -11.66 24.94 14.89
CA ASN A 252 -10.68 23.89 14.58
C ASN A 252 -11.15 22.47 14.96
N VAL A 253 -12.46 22.27 15.13
CA VAL A 253 -13.06 20.96 15.43
C VAL A 253 -13.87 20.50 14.23
N LEU A 254 -13.54 19.30 13.74
CA LEU A 254 -14.25 18.60 12.69
C LEU A 254 -15.03 17.44 13.30
N GLU A 255 -16.25 17.21 12.84
CA GLU A 255 -17.10 16.13 13.32
C GLU A 255 -17.88 15.48 12.18
N ASN A 256 -18.07 14.16 12.30
CA ASN A 256 -19.07 13.41 11.56
C ASN A 256 -19.83 12.48 12.52
N ASP A 257 -20.63 11.54 12.04
CA ASP A 257 -21.38 10.60 12.90
C ASP A 257 -20.49 9.70 13.77
N PHE A 258 -19.24 9.49 13.41
CA PHE A 258 -18.35 8.49 14.05
C PHE A 258 -17.29 9.11 14.94
N VAL A 259 -16.70 10.22 14.54
CA VAL A 259 -15.55 10.81 15.22
C VAL A 259 -15.66 12.33 15.36
N SER A 260 -14.97 12.84 16.37
CA SER A 260 -14.67 14.26 16.55
C SER A 260 -13.17 14.46 16.60
N VAL A 261 -12.65 15.41 15.81
CA VAL A 261 -11.23 15.71 15.64
C VAL A 261 -10.95 17.16 15.95
N SER A 262 -10.02 17.43 16.88
CA SER A 262 -9.58 18.79 17.22
C SER A 262 -8.17 19.05 16.73
N ILE A 263 -7.96 20.20 16.09
CA ILE A 263 -6.67 20.61 15.53
C ILE A 263 -6.07 21.76 16.37
N ASN A 264 -4.78 21.65 16.69
CA ASN A 264 -4.04 22.75 17.31
C ASN A 264 -3.75 23.85 16.26
N PRO A 265 -4.28 25.07 16.42
CA PRO A 265 -4.09 26.12 15.43
C PRO A 265 -2.66 26.64 15.32
N ASN A 266 -1.81 26.40 16.34
CA ASN A 266 -0.43 26.89 16.39
C ASN A 266 0.59 25.84 15.94
N ALA A 267 0.26 24.54 16.05
CA ALA A 267 1.13 23.44 15.67
C ALA A 267 0.64 22.71 14.42
N GLY A 268 -0.63 22.85 14.05
CA GLY A 268 -1.24 22.14 12.92
C GLY A 268 -1.52 20.65 13.18
N THR A 269 -1.26 20.16 14.38
CA THR A 269 -1.40 18.73 14.74
C THR A 269 -2.80 18.41 15.24
N ILE A 270 -3.22 17.15 15.11
CA ILE A 270 -4.44 16.65 15.74
C ILE A 270 -4.18 16.43 17.24
N THR A 271 -4.91 17.16 18.07
CA THR A 271 -4.78 17.09 19.54
C THR A 271 -5.87 16.27 20.22
N SER A 272 -6.92 15.94 19.50
CA SER A 272 -7.97 15.04 19.98
C SER A 272 -8.55 14.27 18.80
N LEU A 273 -8.71 12.98 18.98
CA LEU A 273 -9.47 12.09 18.12
C LEU A 273 -10.38 11.27 19.00
N LYS A 274 -11.66 11.60 19.02
CA LYS A 274 -12.65 10.92 19.87
C LYS A 274 -13.62 10.10 19.04
N SER A 275 -13.85 8.86 19.46
CA SER A 275 -14.98 8.09 18.95
C SER A 275 -16.29 8.59 19.56
N LYS A 276 -17.26 8.95 18.74
CA LYS A 276 -18.60 9.38 19.20
C LYS A 276 -19.41 8.22 19.79
N LYS A 277 -19.06 6.98 19.44
CA LYS A 277 -19.75 5.79 19.94
C LYS A 277 -19.56 5.56 21.45
N ASN A 278 -18.38 5.84 21.98
CA ASN A 278 -18.01 5.55 23.36
C ASN A 278 -17.29 6.70 24.08
N GLY A 279 -17.04 7.82 23.39
CA GLY A 279 -16.38 9.01 23.95
C GLY A 279 -14.88 8.86 24.23
N LEU A 280 -14.25 7.76 23.80
CA LEU A 280 -12.85 7.49 24.07
C LEU A 280 -11.93 8.38 23.24
N GLU A 281 -10.84 8.84 23.88
CA GLU A 281 -9.77 9.63 23.27
C GLU A 281 -8.64 8.72 22.79
N PHE A 282 -8.14 8.97 21.58
CA PHE A 282 -7.11 8.19 20.91
C PHE A 282 -5.77 8.91 20.74
N VAL A 283 -5.63 10.14 21.21
CA VAL A 283 -4.38 10.92 21.12
C VAL A 283 -3.65 10.94 22.46
N ASP A 284 -2.37 10.57 22.46
CA ASP A 284 -1.47 10.73 23.64
C ASP A 284 -0.77 12.09 23.58
N LEU A 285 -1.42 13.13 24.11
CA LEU A 285 -0.88 14.49 24.12
C LEU A 285 0.40 14.65 24.95
N VAL A 286 0.73 13.70 25.84
CA VAL A 286 1.99 13.74 26.58
C VAL A 286 3.17 13.55 25.62
N ARG A 287 2.95 12.80 24.54
CA ARG A 287 3.95 12.52 23.51
C ARG A 287 3.84 13.42 22.27
N GLY A 288 2.79 14.25 22.16
CA GLY A 288 2.55 15.17 21.05
C GLY A 288 1.18 15.01 20.40
N GLY A 289 0.94 15.67 19.26
CA GLY A 289 -0.26 15.49 18.46
C GLY A 289 -0.04 14.50 17.31
N LEU A 290 -1.13 13.96 16.72
CA LEU A 290 -1.02 13.16 15.50
C LEU A 290 -0.74 14.09 14.32
N ASP A 291 -0.09 13.54 13.28
CA ASP A 291 0.35 14.25 12.07
C ASP A 291 1.38 15.35 12.36
N GLU A 292 2.25 15.13 13.36
CA GLU A 292 3.32 16.08 13.69
C GLU A 292 4.51 15.89 12.75
N TYR A 293 4.82 16.93 11.96
CA TYR A 293 6.02 16.98 11.11
C TYR A 293 7.28 17.14 11.95
N LEU A 294 8.27 16.26 11.73
CA LEU A 294 9.56 16.26 12.41
C LEU A 294 10.68 16.13 11.39
N TYR A 295 11.54 17.13 11.33
CA TYR A 295 12.73 17.14 10.50
C TYR A 295 13.98 16.96 11.35
N VAL A 296 14.72 15.89 11.11
CA VAL A 296 16.00 15.61 11.76
C VAL A 296 17.13 16.01 10.81
N SER A 297 17.81 17.12 11.14
CA SER A 297 19.05 17.51 10.48
C SER A 297 20.23 16.80 11.13
N GLY A 298 20.94 15.98 10.37
CA GLY A 298 21.94 15.05 10.93
C GLY A 298 21.31 13.81 11.56
N THR A 299 21.88 13.31 12.64
CA THR A 299 21.52 12.01 13.24
C THR A 299 20.94 12.13 14.66
N ASP A 300 20.81 13.35 15.19
CA ASP A 300 20.32 13.60 16.55
C ASP A 300 18.80 13.86 16.54
N ALA A 301 18.02 12.80 16.74
CA ALA A 301 16.57 12.88 16.78
C ALA A 301 16.02 13.80 17.89
N GLN A 302 16.79 14.06 18.97
CA GLN A 302 16.35 14.97 20.04
C GLN A 302 16.33 16.44 19.57
N LYS A 303 17.04 16.75 18.49
CA LYS A 303 17.05 18.08 17.85
C LYS A 303 16.08 18.18 16.67
N ALA A 304 15.11 17.26 16.57
CA ALA A 304 14.10 17.32 15.53
C ALA A 304 13.39 18.67 15.52
N GLN A 305 13.33 19.27 14.34
CA GLN A 305 12.69 20.56 14.09
C GLN A 305 11.24 20.34 13.65
N ARG A 306 10.35 21.26 14.03
CA ARG A 306 8.92 21.20 13.75
C ARG A 306 8.53 22.30 12.77
N LEU A 307 7.26 22.29 12.35
CA LEU A 307 6.68 23.41 11.62
C LEU A 307 6.77 24.70 12.43
N SER A 308 6.96 25.80 11.72
CA SER A 308 6.83 27.15 12.25
C SER A 308 5.91 27.98 11.37
N ASN A 309 5.46 29.15 11.83
CA ASN A 309 4.52 30.02 11.11
C ASN A 309 3.29 29.25 10.58
N VAL A 310 2.71 28.44 11.46
CA VAL A 310 1.60 27.56 11.11
C VAL A 310 0.32 28.35 10.88
N HIS A 311 -0.37 28.02 9.78
CA HIS A 311 -1.69 28.56 9.43
C HIS A 311 -2.65 27.40 9.24
N VAL A 312 -3.74 27.39 10.01
CA VAL A 312 -4.83 26.42 9.88
C VAL A 312 -6.06 27.14 9.36
N ARG A 313 -6.59 26.68 8.23
CA ARG A 313 -7.80 27.22 7.64
C ARG A 313 -8.77 26.14 7.19
N THR A 314 -10.05 26.42 7.24
CA THR A 314 -11.07 25.56 6.61
C THR A 314 -10.80 25.50 5.11
N LYS A 315 -10.73 24.27 4.54
CA LYS A 315 -10.63 24.03 3.10
C LYS A 315 -11.97 23.63 2.53
N GLU A 316 -12.63 22.63 3.10
CA GLU A 316 -13.97 22.22 2.71
C GLU A 316 -14.94 22.42 3.88
N ARG A 317 -16.13 22.96 3.55
CA ARG A 317 -17.24 23.17 4.50
C ARG A 317 -18.53 22.76 3.82
N GLY A 318 -18.93 21.53 3.98
CA GLY A 318 -20.17 21.00 3.44
C GLY A 318 -20.70 19.87 4.27
N ASP A 319 -21.91 19.41 3.96
CA ASP A 319 -22.58 18.39 4.76
C ASP A 319 -22.00 16.98 4.56
N LEU A 320 -21.32 16.72 3.43
CA LEU A 320 -20.67 15.43 3.17
C LEU A 320 -19.21 15.43 3.59
N ILE A 321 -18.47 16.49 3.26
CA ILE A 321 -17.03 16.59 3.53
C ILE A 321 -16.73 17.90 4.25
N VAL A 322 -16.01 17.76 5.36
CA VAL A 322 -15.36 18.88 6.03
C VAL A 322 -13.87 18.63 6.08
N SER A 323 -13.06 19.67 5.84
CA SER A 323 -11.62 19.57 5.99
C SER A 323 -10.97 20.89 6.40
N VAL A 324 -9.81 20.75 7.06
CA VAL A 324 -8.87 21.86 7.28
C VAL A 324 -7.63 21.64 6.47
N LEU A 325 -7.00 22.72 6.05
CA LEU A 325 -5.67 22.76 5.49
C LEU A 325 -4.74 23.42 6.49
N VAL A 326 -3.67 22.71 6.81
CA VAL A 326 -2.53 23.15 7.60
C VAL A 326 -1.41 23.52 6.64
N GLU A 327 -0.89 24.73 6.75
CA GLU A 327 0.27 25.22 6.00
C GLU A 327 1.28 25.80 6.99
N GLY A 328 2.57 25.74 6.67
CA GLY A 328 3.62 26.30 7.54
C GLY A 328 5.00 26.16 6.95
N ASP A 329 5.97 26.80 7.59
CA ASP A 329 7.38 26.68 7.21
C ASP A 329 7.91 25.36 7.77
N ALA A 330 8.23 24.43 6.87
CA ALA A 330 8.76 23.11 7.19
C ALA A 330 10.27 23.09 6.92
N PRO A 331 11.11 22.84 7.94
CA PRO A 331 12.55 22.65 7.71
C PRO A 331 12.79 21.53 6.68
N GLY A 332 13.72 21.74 5.74
CA GLY A 332 14.00 20.79 4.67
C GLY A 332 13.03 20.81 3.48
N ALA A 333 12.02 21.67 3.49
CA ALA A 333 11.03 21.80 2.41
C ALA A 333 10.89 23.26 1.94
N LYS A 334 10.51 23.44 0.67
CA LYS A 334 10.12 24.75 0.08
C LYS A 334 8.67 25.07 0.39
N HIS A 335 7.85 24.03 0.47
CA HIS A 335 6.42 24.11 0.76
C HIS A 335 5.96 22.89 1.55
N TYR A 336 5.04 23.11 2.46
CA TYR A 336 4.37 22.08 3.23
C TYR A 336 2.89 22.37 3.34
N SER A 337 2.08 21.37 3.14
CA SER A 337 0.66 21.42 3.50
C SER A 337 0.15 20.06 3.92
N SER A 338 -0.76 20.01 4.89
CA SER A 338 -1.48 18.81 5.29
C SER A 338 -2.99 19.10 5.33
N GLU A 339 -3.77 18.32 4.59
CA GLU A 339 -5.22 18.36 4.65
C GLU A 339 -5.75 17.26 5.57
N ILE A 340 -6.48 17.62 6.61
CA ILE A 340 -7.17 16.70 7.52
C ILE A 340 -8.65 16.75 7.19
N ARG A 341 -9.23 15.59 6.82
CA ARG A 341 -10.56 15.46 6.24
C ARG A 341 -11.42 14.45 6.99
N LEU A 342 -12.70 14.80 7.18
CA LEU A 342 -13.74 13.84 7.55
C LEU A 342 -14.79 13.76 6.45
N VAL A 343 -15.29 12.57 6.23
CA VAL A 343 -16.40 12.27 5.33
C VAL A 343 -17.58 11.73 6.14
N GLU A 344 -18.75 12.28 5.93
CA GLU A 344 -19.96 11.78 6.58
C GLU A 344 -20.31 10.37 6.11
N GLY A 345 -20.72 9.51 7.05
CA GLY A 345 -21.00 8.10 6.77
C GLY A 345 -19.75 7.20 6.69
N ILE A 346 -18.55 7.73 7.00
CA ILE A 346 -17.27 6.99 7.00
C ILE A 346 -16.55 7.17 8.35
N ASP A 347 -16.13 6.07 8.95
CA ASP A 347 -15.58 5.98 10.31
C ASP A 347 -14.06 6.20 10.39
N ARG A 348 -13.50 7.09 9.59
CA ARG A 348 -12.07 7.37 9.54
C ARG A 348 -11.74 8.84 9.40
N VAL A 349 -10.52 9.18 9.74
CA VAL A 349 -9.86 10.46 9.44
C VAL A 349 -8.90 10.22 8.28
N ASP A 350 -9.02 11.00 7.21
CA ASP A 350 -8.08 10.98 6.08
C ASP A 350 -7.14 12.19 6.17
N ILE A 351 -5.84 11.97 5.94
CA ILE A 351 -4.78 12.97 5.99
C ILE A 351 -3.99 12.91 4.69
N VAL A 352 -3.80 14.06 4.05
CA VAL A 352 -3.00 14.16 2.81
C VAL A 352 -1.95 15.24 2.99
N THR A 353 -0.70 14.82 3.15
CA THR A 353 0.45 15.70 3.37
C THR A 353 1.26 15.86 2.10
N ASN A 354 1.47 17.10 1.67
CA ASN A 354 2.29 17.46 0.52
C ASN A 354 3.55 18.18 0.98
N ILE A 355 4.71 17.73 0.50
CA ILE A 355 6.02 18.28 0.83
C ILE A 355 6.77 18.58 -0.48
N ASP A 356 7.13 19.83 -0.73
CA ASP A 356 8.10 20.16 -1.80
C ASP A 356 9.51 20.15 -1.19
N LYS A 357 10.17 19.01 -1.28
CA LYS A 357 11.44 18.72 -0.63
C LYS A 357 12.59 19.53 -1.26
N VAL A 358 13.45 20.10 -0.44
CA VAL A 358 14.72 20.69 -0.85
C VAL A 358 15.79 19.61 -0.95
N ALA A 359 16.59 19.60 -2.01
CA ALA A 359 17.76 18.73 -2.10
C ALA A 359 18.77 19.06 -1.00
N VAL A 360 19.09 18.09 -0.16
CA VAL A 360 20.09 18.21 0.93
C VAL A 360 20.97 16.99 0.92
N ARG A 361 22.29 17.19 0.83
CA ARG A 361 23.30 16.11 0.79
C ARG A 361 23.86 15.73 2.16
N GLN A 362 23.60 16.55 3.18
CA GLN A 362 23.88 16.16 4.56
C GLN A 362 22.85 15.12 5.00
N LYS A 363 23.24 14.29 5.98
CA LYS A 363 22.33 13.33 6.60
C LYS A 363 21.08 14.02 7.14
N GLU A 364 19.92 13.53 6.79
CA GLU A 364 18.62 14.06 7.21
C GLU A 364 17.51 13.02 7.17
N GLY A 365 16.44 13.27 7.91
CA GLY A 365 15.21 12.48 7.85
C GLY A 365 13.98 13.35 8.06
N VAL A 366 12.88 12.94 7.41
CA VAL A 366 11.54 13.48 7.65
C VAL A 366 10.67 12.38 8.23
N HIS A 367 10.09 12.66 9.39
CA HIS A 367 9.21 11.76 10.11
C HIS A 367 7.88 12.44 10.37
N ILE A 368 6.79 11.68 10.36
CA ILE A 368 5.46 12.17 10.76
C ILE A 368 5.00 11.32 11.93
N ALA A 369 4.79 11.97 13.08
CA ALA A 369 4.50 11.28 14.34
C ALA A 369 3.00 11.02 14.52
N PHE A 370 2.70 9.84 15.07
CA PHE A 370 1.34 9.42 15.43
C PHE A 370 1.34 8.79 16.84
N PRO A 371 1.31 9.60 17.90
CA PRO A 371 1.24 9.14 19.28
C PRO A 371 -0.20 8.76 19.65
N PHE A 372 -0.51 7.46 19.58
CA PHE A 372 -1.83 6.96 19.96
C PHE A 372 -1.93 6.64 21.46
N SER A 373 -3.11 6.86 22.04
CA SER A 373 -3.43 6.56 23.44
C SER A 373 -4.23 5.25 23.52
N ILE A 374 -3.52 4.12 23.53
CA ILE A 374 -4.10 2.79 23.69
C ILE A 374 -3.42 2.11 24.89
N PRO A 375 -4.03 2.10 26.08
CA PRO A 375 -3.45 1.43 27.26
C PRO A 375 -3.22 -0.06 26.97
N ASP A 376 -2.03 -0.56 27.28
CA ASP A 376 -1.61 -1.95 27.05
C ASP A 376 -1.84 -2.42 25.61
N GLY A 377 -1.74 -1.49 24.64
CA GLY A 377 -1.94 -1.75 23.23
C GLY A 377 -0.87 -2.70 22.67
N GLN A 378 -1.31 -3.75 21.99
CA GLN A 378 -0.46 -4.63 21.22
C GLN A 378 -0.36 -4.11 19.79
N LEU A 379 0.86 -3.85 19.33
CA LEU A 379 1.12 -3.41 17.97
C LEU A 379 1.20 -4.60 17.00
N ARG A 380 0.61 -4.41 15.83
CA ARG A 380 0.68 -5.32 14.68
C ARG A 380 0.86 -4.51 13.41
N TYR A 381 1.48 -5.10 12.41
CA TYR A 381 1.56 -4.52 11.06
C TYR A 381 1.42 -5.58 9.99
N ASP A 382 1.08 -5.16 8.78
CA ASP A 382 0.96 -6.08 7.65
C ASP A 382 2.27 -6.23 6.86
N VAL A 383 2.43 -7.44 6.37
CA VAL A 383 3.37 -7.81 5.30
C VAL A 383 2.57 -8.53 4.22
N PRO A 384 3.12 -8.77 3.03
CA PRO A 384 2.41 -9.56 2.03
C PRO A 384 1.92 -10.90 2.59
N ASP A 385 0.61 -11.11 2.53
CA ASP A 385 -0.13 -12.29 3.04
C ASP A 385 0.12 -12.62 4.53
N GLY A 386 0.48 -11.63 5.35
CA GLY A 386 0.80 -11.86 6.75
C GLY A 386 0.52 -10.68 7.68
N VAL A 387 0.48 -10.99 8.98
CA VAL A 387 0.37 -10.04 10.08
C VAL A 387 1.49 -10.33 11.07
N VAL A 388 2.29 -9.32 11.38
CA VAL A 388 3.49 -9.42 12.22
C VAL A 388 3.28 -8.65 13.52
N ARG A 389 3.66 -9.25 14.64
CA ARG A 389 3.80 -8.58 15.94
C ARG A 389 5.29 -8.33 16.19
N PRO A 390 5.72 -7.07 16.32
CA PRO A 390 7.10 -6.78 16.68
C PRO A 390 7.56 -7.60 17.89
N GLU A 391 8.81 -8.01 17.90
CA GLU A 391 9.45 -8.84 18.94
C GLU A 391 8.96 -10.30 19.00
N THR A 392 7.72 -10.58 18.62
CA THR A 392 7.12 -11.92 18.76
C THR A 392 7.29 -12.78 17.51
N ASP A 393 7.01 -12.19 16.34
CA ASP A 393 6.91 -12.93 15.08
C ASP A 393 8.12 -12.66 14.15
N GLN A 394 9.14 -12.00 14.68
CA GLN A 394 10.36 -11.66 13.95
C GLN A 394 11.50 -12.60 14.31
N LEU A 395 12.43 -12.78 13.36
CA LEU A 395 13.65 -13.54 13.59
C LEU A 395 14.47 -12.89 14.71
N ALA A 396 14.95 -13.70 15.65
CA ALA A 396 15.78 -13.22 16.75
C ALA A 396 17.06 -12.53 16.24
N GLY A 397 17.31 -11.31 16.71
CA GLY A 397 18.46 -10.49 16.32
C GLY A 397 18.33 -9.81 14.96
N ALA A 398 17.19 -9.89 14.30
CA ALA A 398 16.90 -9.09 13.11
C ALA A 398 16.91 -7.59 13.42
N CYS A 399 17.14 -6.75 12.40
CA CYS A 399 17.14 -5.29 12.52
C CYS A 399 15.74 -4.79 12.90
N LYS A 400 15.65 -3.91 13.88
CA LYS A 400 14.39 -3.32 14.36
C LYS A 400 14.46 -1.80 14.45
N ASN A 401 15.34 -1.20 13.66
CA ASN A 401 15.43 0.26 13.57
C ASN A 401 14.18 0.82 12.89
N PHE A 402 13.66 0.13 11.91
CA PHE A 402 12.42 0.46 11.19
C PHE A 402 11.75 -0.83 10.70
N PHE A 403 10.49 -0.69 10.25
CA PHE A 403 9.66 -1.80 9.78
C PHE A 403 9.08 -1.42 8.42
N SER A 404 9.10 -2.36 7.48
CA SER A 404 8.46 -2.19 6.17
C SER A 404 7.04 -2.74 6.24
N VAL A 405 6.06 -1.87 6.08
CA VAL A 405 4.64 -2.23 6.12
C VAL A 405 4.03 -2.22 4.72
N GLN A 406 3.14 -3.15 4.44
CA GLN A 406 2.45 -3.14 3.17
C GLN A 406 1.44 -2.00 3.10
N SER A 407 0.62 -1.81 4.13
CA SER A 407 -0.42 -0.78 4.13
C SER A 407 -0.88 -0.29 5.49
N TRP A 408 -0.70 -1.03 6.59
CA TRP A 408 -1.25 -0.62 7.88
C TRP A 408 -0.41 -1.03 9.08
N VAL A 409 -0.62 -0.29 10.17
CA VAL A 409 -0.24 -0.63 11.54
C VAL A 409 -1.48 -0.57 12.41
N ASP A 410 -1.69 -1.57 13.25
CA ASP A 410 -2.75 -1.62 14.23
C ASP A 410 -2.18 -1.60 15.64
N ILE A 411 -2.78 -0.80 16.50
CA ILE A 411 -2.47 -0.76 17.92
C ILE A 411 -3.77 -0.95 18.68
N SER A 412 -3.91 -2.07 19.36
CA SER A 412 -5.17 -2.41 20.01
C SER A 412 -4.99 -3.27 21.26
N ASN A 413 -5.91 -3.14 22.19
CA ASN A 413 -6.10 -4.06 23.29
C ASN A 413 -7.39 -4.90 23.07
N ARG A 414 -7.97 -5.47 24.12
CA ARG A 414 -9.16 -6.31 24.01
C ARG A 414 -10.45 -5.53 23.78
N GLU A 415 -10.45 -4.23 23.99
CA GLU A 415 -11.65 -3.39 24.01
C GLU A 415 -11.63 -2.31 22.93
N ILE A 416 -10.47 -1.70 22.71
CA ILE A 416 -10.28 -0.58 21.80
C ILE A 416 -9.00 -0.71 21.00
N GLY A 417 -8.99 -0.08 19.82
CA GLY A 417 -7.85 -0.01 18.97
C GLY A 417 -7.94 1.11 17.94
N VAL A 418 -6.85 1.27 17.24
CA VAL A 418 -6.73 2.15 16.10
C VAL A 418 -5.94 1.44 15.00
N THR A 419 -6.49 1.43 13.79
CA THR A 419 -5.73 1.07 12.59
C THR A 419 -5.30 2.35 11.89
N TRP A 420 -4.00 2.52 11.73
CA TRP A 420 -3.38 3.55 10.90
C TRP A 420 -2.95 2.95 9.58
N ALA A 421 -3.30 3.58 8.47
CA ALA A 421 -2.96 3.12 7.13
C ALA A 421 -2.13 4.15 6.37
N THR A 422 -1.21 3.65 5.54
CA THR A 422 -0.36 4.44 4.64
C THR A 422 -0.45 3.91 3.21
N ALA A 423 -0.62 4.80 2.25
CA ALA A 423 -0.60 4.42 0.84
C ALA A 423 0.80 4.55 0.22
N ASN A 424 1.55 5.58 0.60
CA ASN A 424 2.74 6.03 -0.11
C ASN A 424 4.06 5.72 0.63
N ALA A 425 4.09 5.87 1.97
CA ALA A 425 5.27 5.70 2.80
C ALA A 425 5.29 4.32 3.48
N PRO A 426 6.10 3.35 3.01
CA PRO A 426 6.06 2.00 3.55
C PRO A 426 6.82 1.81 4.86
N LEU A 427 7.63 2.78 5.29
CA LEU A 427 8.50 2.61 6.45
C LEU A 427 7.91 3.23 7.70
N VAL A 428 8.04 2.51 8.81
CA VAL A 428 7.54 2.90 10.13
C VAL A 428 8.62 2.66 11.18
N GLU A 429 8.81 3.62 12.09
CA GLU A 429 9.58 3.46 13.31
C GLU A 429 8.65 3.37 14.52
N ILE A 430 9.02 2.63 15.54
CA ILE A 430 8.17 2.36 16.71
C ILE A 430 8.84 2.89 17.97
N GLY A 431 8.13 3.78 18.67
CA GLY A 431 8.54 4.33 19.97
C GLY A 431 9.55 5.45 19.92
N GLU A 432 10.49 5.42 18.97
CA GLU A 432 11.51 6.45 18.80
C GLU A 432 11.99 6.55 17.34
N ILE A 433 12.53 7.71 16.98
CA ILE A 433 13.25 7.92 15.72
C ILE A 433 14.64 7.29 15.84
N THR A 434 14.99 6.43 14.89
CA THR A 434 16.21 5.62 14.99
C THR A 434 17.41 6.17 14.20
N ALA A 435 17.22 7.11 13.31
CA ALA A 435 18.20 7.85 12.50
C ALA A 435 19.68 7.44 12.71
N GLU A 436 20.23 6.58 11.88
CA GLU A 436 21.61 6.02 11.97
C GLU A 436 22.00 5.37 13.31
N LYS A 437 21.05 5.01 14.14
CA LYS A 437 21.38 4.25 15.35
C LYS A 437 22.03 2.91 14.98
N PRO A 438 22.91 2.39 15.83
CA PRO A 438 23.42 1.04 15.68
C PRO A 438 22.28 0.03 15.57
N TRP A 439 22.56 -1.11 14.94
CA TRP A 439 21.59 -2.20 14.76
C TRP A 439 20.85 -2.54 16.06
N LEU A 440 19.57 -2.20 16.10
CA LEU A 440 18.68 -2.51 17.22
C LEU A 440 18.17 -3.94 17.05
N LYS A 441 18.51 -4.80 18.03
CA LYS A 441 18.06 -6.22 18.06
C LYS A 441 16.73 -6.38 18.78
N SER A 442 16.31 -5.37 19.54
CA SER A 442 15.03 -5.33 20.27
C SER A 442 14.54 -3.91 20.43
N ILE A 443 13.24 -3.75 20.49
CA ILE A 443 12.55 -2.52 20.82
C ILE A 443 11.56 -2.76 21.97
N GLN A 444 11.13 -1.68 22.62
CA GLN A 444 9.94 -1.73 23.47
C GLN A 444 8.73 -1.34 22.62
N PRO A 445 7.79 -2.25 22.36
CA PRO A 445 6.59 -1.91 21.62
C PRO A 445 5.86 -0.74 22.27
N SER A 446 5.40 0.20 21.47
CA SER A 446 4.84 1.48 21.90
C SER A 446 3.63 1.83 21.05
N SER A 447 2.71 2.60 21.62
CA SER A 447 1.60 3.19 20.86
C SER A 447 2.02 4.46 20.08
N LEU A 448 3.28 4.86 20.15
CA LEU A 448 3.86 5.91 19.33
C LEU A 448 4.51 5.28 18.10
N ILE A 449 4.04 5.65 16.92
CA ILE A 449 4.66 5.30 15.65
C ILE A 449 5.05 6.55 14.89
N TYR A 450 6.06 6.42 14.03
CA TYR A 450 6.46 7.44 13.09
C TYR A 450 6.38 6.87 11.68
N SER A 451 5.72 7.57 10.77
CA SER A 451 5.98 7.36 9.36
C SER A 451 7.40 7.86 9.05
N TYR A 452 8.29 6.96 8.67
CA TYR A 452 9.64 7.28 8.23
C TYR A 452 9.58 7.69 6.75
N ALA A 453 9.10 8.93 6.52
CA ALA A 453 8.63 9.37 5.23
C ALA A 453 9.76 9.61 4.22
N MET A 454 10.87 10.22 4.68
CA MET A 454 12.03 10.54 3.84
C MET A 454 13.32 10.42 4.63
N ASN A 455 14.38 10.00 3.95
CA ASN A 455 15.74 10.00 4.52
C ASN A 455 16.82 10.17 3.44
N ASN A 456 18.08 10.37 3.91
CA ASN A 456 19.29 10.18 3.13
C ASN A 456 20.47 9.73 4.04
N TYR A 457 20.22 8.73 4.88
CA TYR A 457 21.23 8.21 5.82
C TYR A 457 22.21 7.22 5.19
N TRP A 458 22.01 6.81 3.96
CA TRP A 458 22.86 5.85 3.26
C TRP A 458 24.30 6.36 3.03
N HIS A 459 25.24 5.44 3.08
CA HIS A 459 26.66 5.69 2.82
C HIS A 459 27.06 5.31 1.39
N THR A 460 26.26 4.48 0.70
CA THR A 460 26.54 3.93 -0.62
C THR A 460 25.26 3.49 -1.31
N ASN A 461 25.28 3.25 -2.61
CA ASN A 461 24.24 2.53 -3.39
C ASN A 461 22.88 3.23 -3.50
N TYR A 462 22.64 4.36 -2.86
CA TYR A 462 21.38 5.13 -2.96
C TYR A 462 21.63 6.56 -3.42
N LYS A 463 20.56 7.32 -3.67
CA LYS A 463 20.68 8.74 -4.02
C LYS A 463 21.23 9.53 -2.84
N ALA A 464 22.13 10.48 -3.14
CA ALA A 464 22.69 11.37 -2.12
C ALA A 464 21.70 12.44 -1.64
N ASP A 465 20.68 12.71 -2.43
CA ASP A 465 19.63 13.70 -2.15
C ASP A 465 18.33 13.34 -2.86
N GLN A 466 17.23 13.93 -2.41
CA GLN A 466 15.94 13.90 -3.11
C GLN A 466 15.30 15.29 -3.04
N GLU A 467 14.54 15.65 -4.08
CA GLU A 467 13.88 16.95 -4.18
C GLU A 467 12.55 16.87 -4.93
N GLY A 468 11.79 17.96 -4.81
CA GLY A 468 10.52 18.13 -5.51
C GLY A 468 9.30 17.70 -4.70
N PRO A 469 8.11 17.75 -5.31
CA PRO A 469 6.85 17.48 -4.63
C PRO A 469 6.65 15.99 -4.37
N VAL A 470 6.32 15.65 -3.14
CA VAL A 470 5.91 14.30 -2.72
C VAL A 470 4.62 14.41 -1.93
N THR A 471 3.71 13.48 -2.15
CA THR A 471 2.45 13.37 -1.41
C THR A 471 2.44 12.11 -0.56
N PHE A 472 2.07 12.24 0.71
CA PHE A 472 1.84 11.14 1.63
C PHE A 472 0.37 11.12 2.03
N ALA A 473 -0.27 9.96 1.94
CA ALA A 473 -1.66 9.77 2.32
C ALA A 473 -1.76 8.78 3.47
N TYR A 474 -2.37 9.23 4.56
CA TYR A 474 -2.63 8.43 5.74
C TYR A 474 -4.12 8.38 6.04
N SER A 475 -4.56 7.32 6.70
CA SER A 475 -5.91 7.23 7.23
C SER A 475 -5.88 6.60 8.63
N ILE A 476 -6.74 7.07 9.52
CA ILE A 476 -6.80 6.62 10.91
C ILE A 476 -8.24 6.18 11.20
N ARG A 477 -8.42 4.94 11.66
CA ARG A 477 -9.72 4.39 12.01
C ARG A 477 -9.73 3.84 13.44
N PRO A 478 -10.43 4.50 14.38
CA PRO A 478 -10.73 3.92 15.70
C PRO A 478 -11.67 2.73 15.57
N HIS A 479 -11.42 1.67 16.35
CA HIS A 479 -12.24 0.47 16.35
C HIS A 479 -12.29 -0.20 17.74
N ALA A 480 -13.00 -1.30 17.88
CA ALA A 480 -13.04 -2.14 19.07
C ALA A 480 -11.79 -3.04 19.15
N ALA A 481 -11.90 -4.29 19.55
CA ALA A 481 -10.80 -5.25 19.53
C ALA A 481 -10.31 -5.50 18.09
N PHE A 482 -9.05 -5.92 17.95
CA PHE A 482 -8.42 -6.22 16.68
C PHE A 482 -9.15 -7.30 15.87
N ASP A 483 -9.36 -7.02 14.60
CA ASP A 483 -9.78 -7.98 13.59
C ASP A 483 -8.84 -7.91 12.39
N ALA A 484 -8.11 -9.00 12.14
CA ALA A 484 -7.11 -9.03 11.06
C ALA A 484 -7.73 -8.84 9.67
N THR A 485 -8.92 -9.40 9.43
CA THR A 485 -9.61 -9.24 8.14
C THR A 485 -9.99 -7.79 7.91
N ASP A 486 -10.54 -7.14 8.94
CA ASP A 486 -10.96 -5.75 8.89
C ASP A 486 -9.77 -4.79 8.70
N ALA A 487 -8.65 -5.05 9.37
CA ALA A 487 -7.41 -4.26 9.20
C ALA A 487 -6.85 -4.38 7.76
N VAL A 488 -6.81 -5.60 7.20
CA VAL A 488 -6.37 -5.82 5.81
C VAL A 488 -7.32 -5.17 4.80
N GLN A 489 -8.63 -5.30 5.02
CA GLN A 489 -9.63 -4.62 4.18
C GLN A 489 -9.40 -3.11 4.20
N PHE A 490 -9.26 -2.52 5.39
CA PHE A 490 -9.01 -1.09 5.54
C PHE A 490 -7.74 -0.63 4.83
N GLY A 491 -6.60 -1.29 5.04
CA GLY A 491 -5.34 -0.95 4.37
C GLY A 491 -5.44 -1.09 2.84
N THR A 492 -6.08 -2.16 2.36
CA THR A 492 -6.31 -2.36 0.92
C THR A 492 -7.18 -1.27 0.33
N GLU A 493 -8.24 -0.87 1.01
CA GLU A 493 -9.15 0.20 0.56
C GLU A 493 -8.44 1.55 0.39
N ARG A 494 -7.42 1.82 1.21
CA ARG A 494 -6.64 3.07 1.09
C ARG A 494 -5.70 3.07 -0.10
N ARG A 495 -5.19 1.92 -0.50
CA ARG A 495 -4.30 1.74 -1.66
C ARG A 495 -5.07 1.52 -2.96
N GLN A 496 -6.22 0.83 -2.88
CA GLN A 496 -7.06 0.43 -4.02
C GLN A 496 -8.43 1.12 -3.93
N PRO A 497 -8.54 2.40 -4.29
CA PRO A 497 -9.81 3.13 -4.26
C PRO A 497 -10.82 2.52 -5.23
N LEU A 498 -12.10 2.83 -5.02
CA LEU A 498 -13.14 2.56 -6.00
C LEU A 498 -12.79 3.24 -7.33
N ILE A 499 -12.96 2.52 -8.45
CA ILE A 499 -12.59 3.02 -9.77
C ILE A 499 -13.81 3.66 -10.42
N VAL A 500 -13.63 4.90 -10.90
CA VAL A 500 -14.65 5.62 -11.65
C VAL A 500 -14.38 5.49 -13.14
N GLY A 501 -15.39 5.04 -13.89
CA GLY A 501 -15.31 4.91 -15.35
C GLY A 501 -16.60 5.37 -16.03
N VAL A 502 -16.55 5.39 -17.35
CA VAL A 502 -17.72 5.66 -18.17
C VAL A 502 -18.16 4.36 -18.84
N PRO A 503 -19.43 3.97 -18.74
CA PRO A 503 -19.87 2.70 -19.30
C PRO A 503 -19.84 2.70 -20.84
N ASP A 504 -19.19 1.71 -21.44
CA ASP A 504 -19.33 1.41 -22.86
C ASP A 504 -20.73 0.83 -23.18
N SER A 505 -21.43 0.32 -22.16
CA SER A 505 -22.80 -0.21 -22.26
C SER A 505 -23.51 -0.08 -20.90
N PRO A 506 -24.75 0.40 -20.86
CA PRO A 506 -25.54 0.57 -19.63
C PRO A 506 -25.97 -0.74 -18.95
N THR A 507 -25.63 -1.91 -19.51
CA THR A 507 -26.09 -3.23 -19.05
C THR A 507 -25.07 -4.01 -18.24
N GLN A 508 -23.98 -3.39 -17.76
CA GLN A 508 -23.02 -4.13 -16.95
C GLN A 508 -23.58 -4.38 -15.54
N SER A 509 -23.60 -5.64 -15.27
CA SER A 509 -24.27 -6.33 -14.18
C SER A 509 -23.82 -5.89 -12.80
N HIS A 510 -24.77 -5.55 -11.92
CA HIS A 510 -24.62 -5.46 -10.47
C HIS A 510 -24.37 -6.85 -9.81
N VAL A 511 -24.25 -7.90 -10.60
CA VAL A 511 -23.98 -9.26 -10.11
C VAL A 511 -22.47 -9.40 -9.90
N PRO A 512 -22.02 -9.82 -8.73
CA PRO A 512 -20.61 -10.14 -8.50
C PRO A 512 -20.04 -11.11 -9.52
N LEU A 513 -18.78 -10.93 -9.94
CA LEU A 513 -18.08 -11.89 -10.78
C LEU A 513 -17.98 -13.24 -10.10
N MET A 514 -17.59 -13.21 -8.82
CA MET A 514 -17.43 -14.38 -7.97
C MET A 514 -17.71 -14.03 -6.51
N GLU A 515 -17.90 -15.05 -5.70
CA GLU A 515 -18.05 -14.96 -4.26
C GLU A 515 -17.17 -16.01 -3.57
N VAL A 516 -16.66 -15.67 -2.41
CA VAL A 516 -16.04 -16.59 -1.47
C VAL A 516 -17.01 -16.79 -0.30
N SER A 517 -17.27 -18.04 0.08
CA SER A 517 -18.31 -18.35 1.09
C SER A 517 -17.94 -17.89 2.50
N SER A 518 -16.67 -17.67 2.79
CA SER A 518 -16.18 -17.11 4.07
C SER A 518 -15.82 -15.64 3.92
N THR A 519 -16.33 -14.79 4.80
CA THR A 519 -15.93 -13.37 4.89
C THR A 519 -14.53 -13.18 5.49
N ARG A 520 -13.91 -14.24 6.01
CA ARG A 520 -12.57 -14.26 6.58
C ARG A 520 -11.47 -14.58 5.56
N ILE A 521 -11.83 -15.05 4.38
CA ILE A 521 -10.91 -15.30 3.28
C ILE A 521 -11.07 -14.18 2.26
N LEU A 522 -9.96 -13.57 1.90
CA LEU A 522 -9.91 -12.46 0.96
C LEU A 522 -9.36 -12.93 -0.38
N VAL A 523 -9.78 -12.28 -1.45
CA VAL A 523 -9.20 -12.44 -2.79
C VAL A 523 -8.30 -11.25 -3.03
N SER A 524 -7.01 -11.48 -3.15
CA SER A 524 -6.02 -10.41 -3.37
C SER A 524 -5.83 -10.09 -4.85
N SER A 525 -6.11 -11.04 -5.76
CA SER A 525 -6.02 -10.79 -7.20
C SER A 525 -6.87 -11.76 -8.03
N ILE A 526 -7.38 -11.25 -9.15
CA ILE A 526 -7.98 -12.02 -10.23
C ILE A 526 -7.37 -11.52 -11.53
N LYS A 527 -6.70 -12.40 -12.29
CA LYS A 527 -6.15 -12.05 -13.60
C LYS A 527 -6.58 -13.01 -14.69
N PRO A 528 -6.84 -12.55 -15.91
CA PRO A 528 -7.03 -13.43 -17.04
C PRO A 528 -5.78 -14.29 -17.28
N ALA A 529 -5.92 -15.61 -17.31
CA ALA A 529 -4.84 -16.54 -17.65
C ALA A 529 -4.88 -16.91 -19.14
N THR A 530 -6.09 -17.13 -19.67
CA THR A 530 -6.38 -17.30 -21.10
C THR A 530 -7.69 -16.60 -21.45
N ALA A 531 -8.13 -16.68 -22.69
CA ALA A 531 -9.44 -16.17 -23.10
C ALA A 531 -10.64 -16.78 -22.33
N ASN A 532 -10.45 -17.97 -21.74
CA ASN A 532 -11.49 -18.73 -21.06
C ASN A 532 -11.11 -19.17 -19.64
N SER A 533 -10.05 -18.62 -19.07
CA SER A 533 -9.63 -18.97 -17.71
C SER A 533 -9.05 -17.78 -16.97
N TRP A 534 -9.14 -17.85 -15.64
CA TRP A 534 -8.66 -16.82 -14.71
C TRP A 534 -7.83 -17.46 -13.61
N LEU A 535 -6.75 -16.82 -13.25
CA LEU A 535 -5.96 -17.16 -12.07
C LEU A 535 -6.42 -16.28 -10.90
N VAL A 536 -6.84 -16.92 -9.82
CA VAL A 536 -7.37 -16.28 -8.63
C VAL A 536 -6.45 -16.58 -7.46
N HIS A 537 -5.99 -15.56 -6.75
CA HIS A 537 -5.26 -15.71 -5.50
C HIS A 537 -6.17 -15.35 -4.32
N VAL A 538 -6.27 -16.28 -3.37
CA VAL A 538 -7.01 -16.09 -2.11
C VAL A 538 -6.09 -16.28 -0.94
N TYR A 539 -6.35 -15.58 0.18
CA TYR A 539 -5.59 -15.79 1.40
C TYR A 539 -6.43 -15.61 2.66
N ASN A 540 -5.96 -16.22 3.75
CA ASN A 540 -6.53 -16.13 5.07
C ASN A 540 -5.68 -15.19 5.94
N PRO A 541 -6.10 -13.94 6.21
CA PRO A 541 -5.33 -13.01 7.05
C PRO A 541 -5.42 -13.32 8.55
N THR A 542 -6.20 -14.33 8.94
CA THR A 542 -6.50 -14.62 10.36
C THR A 542 -5.55 -15.66 10.97
N PRO A 543 -5.35 -15.63 12.30
CA PRO A 543 -4.52 -16.62 13.00
C PRO A 543 -5.21 -17.98 13.17
N ALA A 544 -6.38 -18.20 12.60
CA ALA A 544 -7.13 -19.45 12.69
C ALA A 544 -7.40 -20.04 11.30
N PRO A 545 -7.43 -21.38 11.16
CA PRO A 545 -7.81 -22.01 9.90
C PRO A 545 -9.22 -21.59 9.47
N GLN A 546 -9.41 -21.43 8.17
CA GLN A 546 -10.68 -21.03 7.54
C GLN A 546 -11.07 -22.02 6.45
N VAL A 547 -12.34 -22.38 6.39
CA VAL A 547 -12.90 -23.20 5.30
C VAL A 547 -13.77 -22.31 4.43
N ALA A 548 -13.59 -22.41 3.11
CA ALA A 548 -14.40 -21.69 2.14
C ALA A 548 -14.55 -22.46 0.83
N GLY A 549 -15.56 -22.06 0.06
CA GLY A 549 -15.73 -22.41 -1.34
C GLY A 549 -15.74 -21.15 -2.21
N VAL A 550 -15.28 -21.28 -3.44
CA VAL A 550 -15.38 -20.25 -4.46
C VAL A 550 -16.58 -20.54 -5.35
N ARG A 551 -17.41 -19.54 -5.58
CA ARG A 551 -18.55 -19.62 -6.50
C ARG A 551 -18.43 -18.55 -7.58
N TRP A 552 -18.27 -19.00 -8.81
CA TRP A 552 -18.32 -18.10 -9.98
C TRP A 552 -19.77 -17.77 -10.31
N ARG A 553 -20.11 -16.50 -10.49
CA ARG A 553 -21.49 -16.03 -10.61
C ARG A 553 -21.89 -15.60 -12.01
N ARG A 554 -20.93 -15.36 -12.90
CA ARG A 554 -21.20 -14.85 -14.25
C ARG A 554 -20.83 -15.85 -15.34
N GLY A 555 -21.64 -15.86 -16.38
CA GLY A 555 -21.36 -16.60 -17.61
C GLY A 555 -21.69 -18.09 -17.55
N GLN A 556 -20.95 -18.88 -18.33
CA GLN A 556 -21.09 -20.33 -18.43
C GLN A 556 -20.60 -21.04 -17.15
N PRO A 557 -21.02 -22.30 -16.94
CA PRO A 557 -20.43 -23.14 -15.90
C PRO A 557 -18.90 -23.13 -15.96
N VAL A 558 -18.27 -23.24 -14.80
CA VAL A 558 -16.82 -23.23 -14.69
C VAL A 558 -16.34 -24.43 -13.84
N THR A 559 -15.15 -24.90 -14.18
CA THR A 559 -14.38 -25.81 -13.34
C THR A 559 -13.34 -25.02 -12.55
N ILE A 560 -13.24 -25.27 -11.25
CA ILE A 560 -12.24 -24.66 -10.37
C ILE A 560 -11.24 -25.73 -9.96
N ARG A 561 -9.94 -25.43 -10.12
CA ARG A 561 -8.82 -26.34 -9.81
C ARG A 561 -7.80 -25.64 -8.95
N HIS A 562 -7.11 -26.38 -8.09
CA HIS A 562 -5.88 -25.88 -7.49
C HIS A 562 -4.89 -25.43 -8.56
N SER A 563 -4.07 -24.45 -8.25
CA SER A 563 -3.05 -23.96 -9.18
C SER A 563 -1.80 -23.50 -8.41
N ASN A 564 -0.69 -23.38 -9.11
CA ASN A 564 0.43 -22.58 -8.66
C ASN A 564 0.35 -21.14 -9.22
N ALA A 565 1.28 -20.28 -8.86
CA ALA A 565 1.33 -18.89 -9.32
C ALA A 565 1.54 -18.76 -10.84
N SER A 566 2.05 -19.81 -11.51
CA SER A 566 2.24 -19.86 -12.97
C SER A 566 0.97 -20.27 -13.71
N GLY A 567 -0.12 -20.66 -13.02
CA GLY A 567 -1.38 -21.06 -13.64
C GLY A 567 -1.42 -22.53 -14.07
N GLU A 568 -0.51 -23.39 -13.59
CA GLU A 568 -0.54 -24.82 -13.83
C GLU A 568 -1.69 -25.47 -13.03
N ALA A 569 -2.60 -26.14 -13.74
CA ALA A 569 -3.79 -26.74 -13.15
C ALA A 569 -3.46 -28.02 -12.38
N GLY A 570 -3.91 -28.09 -11.14
CA GLY A 570 -3.93 -29.27 -10.30
C GLY A 570 -5.30 -29.95 -10.24
N ASP A 571 -5.62 -30.55 -9.10
CA ASP A 571 -6.88 -31.26 -8.86
C ASP A 571 -8.09 -30.30 -8.80
N PRO A 572 -9.29 -30.77 -9.20
CA PRO A 572 -10.52 -30.01 -9.01
C PRO A 572 -10.80 -29.76 -7.52
N VAL A 573 -11.40 -28.61 -7.23
CA VAL A 573 -11.74 -28.20 -5.87
C VAL A 573 -13.14 -27.61 -5.79
N HIS A 574 -13.87 -27.90 -4.71
CA HIS A 574 -15.16 -27.29 -4.39
C HIS A 574 -15.05 -26.45 -3.13
N ASP A 575 -14.58 -27.07 -2.05
CA ASP A 575 -14.27 -26.42 -0.79
C ASP A 575 -12.79 -26.63 -0.46
N PHE A 576 -12.19 -25.66 0.21
CA PHE A 576 -10.79 -25.69 0.60
C PHE A 576 -10.59 -25.18 2.03
N ASN A 577 -9.55 -25.64 2.67
CA ASN A 577 -9.09 -25.16 3.97
C ASN A 577 -7.80 -24.38 3.79
N LEU A 578 -7.77 -23.14 4.29
CA LEU A 578 -6.55 -22.34 4.42
C LEU A 578 -6.14 -22.32 5.89
N HIS A 579 -4.88 -22.68 6.15
CA HIS A 579 -4.30 -22.49 7.48
C HIS A 579 -4.20 -21.01 7.85
N ALA A 580 -3.78 -20.70 9.06
CA ALA A 580 -3.50 -19.34 9.47
C ALA A 580 -2.45 -18.72 8.52
N PHE A 581 -2.74 -17.51 8.00
CA PHE A 581 -1.85 -16.76 7.09
C PHE A 581 -1.44 -17.54 5.82
N ASP A 582 -2.28 -18.47 5.37
CA ASP A 582 -2.04 -19.28 4.16
C ASP A 582 -2.68 -18.62 2.94
N GLY A 583 -1.97 -18.61 1.81
CA GLY A 583 -2.45 -18.14 0.52
C GLY A 583 -2.44 -19.25 -0.53
N ARG A 584 -3.42 -19.23 -1.45
CA ARG A 584 -3.52 -20.24 -2.52
C ARG A 584 -4.00 -19.65 -3.84
N TYR A 585 -3.54 -20.28 -4.91
CA TYR A 585 -3.98 -20.01 -6.26
C TYR A 585 -5.01 -21.03 -6.72
N PHE A 586 -6.00 -20.55 -7.45
CA PHE A 586 -6.97 -21.36 -8.16
C PHE A 586 -7.03 -20.96 -9.64
N LEU A 587 -7.10 -21.95 -10.51
CA LEU A 587 -7.41 -21.74 -11.93
C LEU A 587 -8.91 -22.00 -12.13
N VAL A 588 -9.62 -20.96 -12.55
CA VAL A 588 -11.03 -21.01 -12.91
C VAL A 588 -11.13 -21.07 -14.43
N SER A 589 -11.77 -22.09 -15.01
CA SER A 589 -11.88 -22.27 -16.45
C SER A 589 -13.32 -22.48 -16.87
N LYS A 590 -13.76 -21.84 -17.95
CA LYS A 590 -15.06 -22.13 -18.59
C LYS A 590 -15.09 -23.58 -19.06
N GLU A 591 -16.25 -24.24 -18.89
CA GLU A 591 -16.52 -25.58 -19.39
C GLU A 591 -16.78 -25.58 -20.90
#